data_c34c1cb556155d17159d0ac5eab5f804
#
_entry.id   c34c1cb556155d17159d0ac5eab5f804
#
_cell.length_a   1.000
_cell.length_b   1.000
_cell.length_c   1.000
_cell.angle_alpha   90.00
_cell.angle_beta   90.00
_cell.angle_gamma   90.00
#
_symmetry.space_group_name_H-M   'P 1'
#
loop_
_entity.id
_entity.type
_entity.pdbx_description
1 polymer ?
#
loop_
_entity_poly.entity_id
_entity_poly.type
_entity_poly.pdbx_seq_one_letter_code
_entity_poly.pdbx_strand_id
1 'polypeptide(L)'
;MKKPGLSRRDILQTSLKGSTALALGTVFASPLKAAAPEPVAITPDLVAAANKEAKVILYSSMDLPVGEKLGKAFEAKYPGIAVQIERSGSERLFQRVDQEFASSIRAVDVINSSDASHFITWKKNGWLAPFVSDDIAQHFLPEYRDPDGMFATTRIWLSSIAYNTNLVKPADAPKSFADLLDPKWTGKMVKGHP
;
A
#
# COMPACT_ATOMS: atom_id res chain seq x y z
N MET A 1 -17.98 16.52 32.52
CA MET A 1 -18.04 16.20 31.08
C MET A 1 -16.60 15.98 30.62
N LYS A 2 -16.20 14.72 30.34
CA LYS A 2 -14.88 14.41 29.80
C LYS A 2 -14.87 14.76 28.29
N LYS A 3 -13.91 15.59 27.85
CA LYS A 3 -13.67 15.84 26.43
C LYS A 3 -13.22 14.53 25.78
N PRO A 4 -13.75 14.12 24.61
CA PRO A 4 -13.27 12.96 23.92
C PRO A 4 -11.82 13.18 23.49
N GLY A 5 -10.96 12.20 23.72
CA GLY A 5 -9.55 12.24 23.29
C GLY A 5 -9.48 12.22 21.77
N LEU A 6 -8.55 12.98 21.21
CA LEU A 6 -8.26 13.02 19.77
C LEU A 6 -7.81 11.63 19.28
N SER A 7 -8.45 11.10 18.24
CA SER A 7 -8.03 9.86 17.59
C SER A 7 -6.88 10.10 16.59
N ARG A 8 -6.20 9.04 16.17
CA ARG A 8 -5.16 9.13 15.10
C ARG A 8 -5.70 9.82 13.83
N ARG A 9 -6.97 9.62 13.51
CA ARG A 9 -7.66 10.28 12.39
C ARG A 9 -7.81 11.77 12.59
N ASP A 10 -8.09 12.22 13.80
CA ASP A 10 -8.28 13.63 14.10
C ASP A 10 -6.96 14.41 14.00
N ILE A 11 -5.83 13.78 14.37
CA ILE A 11 -4.48 14.37 14.25
C ILE A 11 -4.10 14.52 12.77
N LEU A 12 -4.39 13.53 11.94
CA LEU A 12 -4.12 13.59 10.50
C LEU A 12 -5.02 14.61 9.77
N GLN A 13 -6.26 14.82 10.25
CA GLN A 13 -7.17 15.79 9.65
C GLN A 13 -6.91 17.22 10.12
N THR A 14 -6.34 17.42 11.30
CA THR A 14 -6.07 18.77 11.85
C THR A 14 -4.89 19.44 11.15
N SER A 15 -3.95 18.67 10.60
CA SER A 15 -2.84 19.18 9.78
C SER A 15 -3.32 19.81 8.45
N LEU A 16 -4.56 19.55 8.04
CA LEU A 16 -5.13 20.04 6.78
C LEU A 16 -5.85 21.40 6.87
N LYS A 17 -5.99 21.99 8.07
CA LYS A 17 -6.85 23.17 8.28
C LYS A 17 -6.11 24.49 8.50
N GLY A 18 -4.85 24.58 8.19
CA GLY A 18 -4.05 25.77 8.45
C GLY A 18 -3.51 26.46 7.20
N SER A 19 -4.35 26.97 6.30
CA SER A 19 -3.94 28.04 5.36
C SER A 19 -5.17 28.70 4.71
N THR A 20 -5.71 29.72 5.35
CA THR A 20 -6.64 30.66 4.72
C THR A 20 -5.86 31.88 4.25
N ALA A 21 -5.64 32.00 2.96
CA ALA A 21 -5.27 33.28 2.32
C ALA A 21 -6.21 33.51 1.13
N LEU A 22 -7.13 34.49 1.29
CA LEU A 22 -7.93 35.01 0.20
C LEU A 22 -7.03 35.81 -0.77
N ALA A 23 -6.99 35.40 -2.03
CA ALA A 23 -6.64 36.28 -3.14
C ALA A 23 -7.57 35.96 -4.31
N LEU A 24 -8.47 36.90 -4.63
CA LEU A 24 -9.26 36.88 -5.86
C LEU A 24 -8.32 37.13 -7.05
N GLY A 25 -8.10 36.10 -7.84
CA GLY A 25 -7.48 36.19 -9.15
C GLY A 25 -8.15 35.14 -10.04
N THR A 26 -8.62 35.55 -11.22
CA THR A 26 -9.21 34.65 -12.24
C THR A 26 -8.21 33.59 -12.61
N VAL A 27 -8.45 32.36 -12.12
CA VAL A 27 -7.59 31.20 -12.33
C VAL A 27 -8.22 30.35 -13.42
N PHE A 28 -7.52 30.22 -14.55
CA PHE A 28 -7.66 29.07 -15.43
C PHE A 28 -7.43 27.83 -14.56
N ALA A 29 -8.47 27.03 -14.37
CA ALA A 29 -8.41 25.81 -13.58
C ALA A 29 -7.61 24.75 -14.36
N SER A 30 -6.28 24.82 -14.25
CA SER A 30 -5.47 23.62 -14.45
C SER A 30 -5.86 22.64 -13.33
N PRO A 31 -6.03 21.35 -13.63
CA PRO A 31 -6.25 20.36 -12.57
C PRO A 31 -5.03 20.43 -11.63
N LEU A 32 -5.25 21.01 -10.46
CA LEU A 32 -4.27 20.94 -9.38
C LEU A 32 -4.07 19.44 -9.09
N LYS A 33 -2.96 18.88 -9.58
CA LYS A 33 -2.46 17.63 -9.03
C LYS A 33 -2.21 17.92 -7.56
N ALA A 34 -2.97 17.28 -6.69
CA ALA A 34 -2.69 17.34 -5.27
C ALA A 34 -1.25 16.88 -5.08
N ALA A 35 -0.40 17.72 -4.51
CA ALA A 35 0.94 17.31 -4.15
C ALA A 35 0.85 16.39 -2.94
N ALA A 36 1.80 15.45 -2.82
CA ALA A 36 1.90 14.63 -1.61
C ALA A 36 1.98 15.56 -0.39
N PRO A 37 1.39 15.15 0.74
CA PRO A 37 1.53 15.91 1.98
C PRO A 37 3.00 15.99 2.38
N GLU A 38 3.36 17.04 3.09
CA GLU A 38 4.69 17.18 3.70
C GLU A 38 4.99 15.93 4.56
N PRO A 39 6.23 15.44 4.55
CA PRO A 39 6.61 14.30 5.35
C PRO A 39 6.35 14.51 6.85
N VAL A 40 5.84 13.48 7.51
CA VAL A 40 5.48 13.51 8.92
C VAL A 40 6.49 12.70 9.72
N ALA A 41 7.12 13.35 10.70
CA ALA A 41 7.99 12.67 11.65
C ALA A 41 7.19 11.76 12.59
N ILE A 42 7.76 10.60 12.92
CA ILE A 42 7.20 9.71 13.95
C ILE A 42 7.60 10.27 15.33
N THR A 43 6.76 11.14 15.86
CA THR A 43 7.02 11.82 17.14
C THR A 43 6.67 10.94 18.35
N PRO A 44 7.26 11.21 19.54
CA PRO A 44 6.86 10.52 20.77
C PRO A 44 5.35 10.64 21.08
N ASP A 45 4.73 11.78 20.78
CA ASP A 45 3.31 11.99 21.00
C ASP A 45 2.45 11.11 20.07
N LEU A 46 2.87 10.94 18.82
CA LEU A 46 2.20 10.02 17.88
C LEU A 46 2.31 8.59 18.38
N VAL A 47 3.48 8.17 18.84
CA VAL A 47 3.70 6.84 19.43
C VAL A 47 2.84 6.65 20.70
N ALA A 48 2.79 7.66 21.57
CA ALA A 48 1.96 7.63 22.76
C ALA A 48 0.45 7.54 22.43
N ALA A 49 -0.01 8.20 21.37
CA ALA A 49 -1.38 8.10 20.88
C ALA A 49 -1.66 6.69 20.33
N ALA A 50 -0.74 6.14 19.54
CA ALA A 50 -0.86 4.79 18.99
C ALA A 50 -0.86 3.71 20.11
N ASN A 51 -0.05 3.88 21.16
CA ASN A 51 -0.06 2.99 22.32
C ASN A 51 -1.40 2.98 23.07
N LYS A 52 -2.17 4.07 23.05
CA LYS A 52 -3.53 4.09 23.64
C LYS A 52 -4.52 3.25 22.84
N GLU A 53 -4.31 3.12 21.54
CA GLU A 53 -5.12 2.26 20.68
C GLU A 53 -4.65 0.79 20.74
N ALA A 54 -3.40 0.57 21.14
CA ALA A 54 -2.76 -0.71 21.46
C ALA A 54 -2.73 -1.75 20.33
N LYS A 55 -3.23 -1.45 19.15
CA LYS A 55 -3.26 -2.39 18.02
C LYS A 55 -3.24 -1.69 16.67
N VAL A 56 -2.78 -2.43 15.65
CA VAL A 56 -2.92 -2.09 14.22
C VAL A 56 -3.39 -3.33 13.47
N ILE A 57 -4.38 -3.16 12.60
CA ILE A 57 -4.92 -4.25 11.76
C ILE A 57 -4.34 -4.11 10.36
N LEU A 58 -3.58 -5.13 9.96
CA LEU A 58 -2.94 -5.23 8.65
C LEU A 58 -3.65 -6.28 7.79
N TYR A 59 -4.31 -5.86 6.72
CA TYR A 59 -4.73 -6.79 5.66
C TYR A 59 -3.59 -6.99 4.67
N SER A 60 -3.22 -8.24 4.40
CA SER A 60 -2.03 -8.52 3.61
C SER A 60 -2.19 -9.68 2.64
N SER A 61 -1.67 -9.50 1.43
CA SER A 61 -1.48 -10.58 0.45
C SER A 61 -0.08 -11.22 0.51
N MET A 62 0.78 -10.79 1.43
CA MET A 62 2.09 -11.43 1.67
C MET A 62 1.92 -12.85 2.18
N ASP A 63 2.95 -13.66 1.98
CA ASP A 63 3.04 -14.97 2.64
C ASP A 63 3.02 -14.79 4.16
N LEU A 64 2.25 -15.64 4.85
CA LEU A 64 2.02 -15.47 6.29
C LEU A 64 3.31 -15.38 7.11
N PRO A 65 4.35 -16.23 6.89
CA PRO A 65 5.59 -16.11 7.65
C PRO A 65 6.32 -14.77 7.45
N VAL A 66 6.18 -14.14 6.27
CA VAL A 66 6.76 -12.82 5.99
C VAL A 66 5.98 -11.73 6.72
N GLY A 67 4.65 -11.81 6.67
CA GLY A 67 3.78 -10.89 7.40
C GLY A 67 4.01 -10.95 8.91
N GLU A 68 4.08 -12.15 9.50
CA GLU A 68 4.35 -12.36 10.93
C GLU A 68 5.72 -11.79 11.33
N LYS A 69 6.74 -11.99 10.50
CA LYS A 69 8.09 -11.44 10.73
C LYS A 69 8.07 -9.90 10.72
N LEU A 70 7.33 -9.31 9.78
CA LEU A 70 7.13 -7.87 9.70
C LEU A 70 6.38 -7.35 10.95
N GLY A 71 5.31 -8.02 11.35
CA GLY A 71 4.54 -7.68 12.55
C GLY A 71 5.40 -7.70 13.80
N LYS A 72 6.18 -8.76 14.01
CA LYS A 72 7.13 -8.87 15.15
C LYS A 72 8.19 -7.77 15.13
N ALA A 73 8.71 -7.41 13.97
CA ALA A 73 9.68 -6.32 13.85
C ALA A 73 9.06 -4.96 14.23
N PHE A 74 7.80 -4.74 13.83
CA PHE A 74 7.06 -3.55 14.21
C PHE A 74 6.78 -3.49 15.72
N GLU A 75 6.31 -4.58 16.32
CA GLU A 75 6.05 -4.70 17.75
C GLU A 75 7.32 -4.50 18.59
N ALA A 76 8.46 -4.98 18.10
CA ALA A 76 9.75 -4.76 18.74
C ALA A 76 10.20 -3.29 18.69
N LYS A 77 9.89 -2.59 17.57
CA LYS A 77 10.19 -1.16 17.41
C LYS A 77 9.24 -0.27 18.23
N TYR A 78 7.98 -0.68 18.36
CA TYR A 78 6.91 0.06 19.05
C TYR A 78 6.22 -0.83 20.09
N PRO A 79 6.87 -1.09 21.25
CA PRO A 79 6.28 -1.91 22.30
C PRO A 79 4.96 -1.32 22.80
N GLY A 80 3.98 -2.19 22.98
CA GLY A 80 2.63 -1.80 23.40
C GLY A 80 1.61 -1.69 22.27
N ILE A 81 2.03 -1.84 21.00
CA ILE A 81 1.13 -1.86 19.83
C ILE A 81 1.18 -3.26 19.20
N ALA A 82 0.10 -4.04 19.34
CA ALA A 82 -0.01 -5.37 18.74
C ALA A 82 -0.36 -5.28 17.24
N VAL A 83 0.26 -6.12 16.41
CA VAL A 83 -0.05 -6.23 14.98
C VAL A 83 -0.99 -7.41 14.74
N GLN A 84 -2.20 -7.13 14.29
CA GLN A 84 -3.16 -8.14 13.87
C GLN A 84 -3.10 -8.29 12.35
N ILE A 85 -2.64 -9.45 11.87
CA ILE A 85 -2.47 -9.71 10.44
C ILE A 85 -3.61 -10.58 9.96
N GLU A 86 -4.36 -10.09 8.98
CA GLU A 86 -5.34 -10.89 8.24
C GLU A 86 -4.83 -11.14 6.83
N ARG A 87 -4.41 -12.38 6.58
CA ARG A 87 -3.84 -12.81 5.30
C ARG A 87 -4.93 -13.36 4.38
N SER A 88 -4.99 -12.84 3.16
CA SER A 88 -5.79 -13.39 2.07
C SER A 88 -5.13 -13.13 0.72
N GLY A 89 -5.64 -13.73 -0.36
CA GLY A 89 -5.23 -13.35 -1.72
C GLY A 89 -5.63 -11.90 -2.04
N SER A 90 -4.87 -11.23 -2.91
CA SER A 90 -5.06 -9.81 -3.23
C SER A 90 -6.49 -9.49 -3.69
N GLU A 91 -7.05 -10.32 -4.55
CA GLU A 91 -8.43 -10.14 -5.05
C GLU A 91 -9.48 -10.25 -3.94
N ARG A 92 -9.34 -11.21 -3.03
CA ARG A 92 -10.25 -11.33 -1.87
C ARG A 92 -10.13 -10.15 -0.92
N LEU A 93 -8.93 -9.62 -0.73
CA LEU A 93 -8.73 -8.41 0.06
C LEU A 93 -9.41 -7.22 -0.61
N PHE A 94 -9.31 -7.10 -1.93
CA PHE A 94 -9.99 -6.07 -2.68
C PHE A 94 -11.50 -6.11 -2.46
N GLN A 95 -12.11 -7.28 -2.70
CA GLN A 95 -13.56 -7.49 -2.50
C GLN A 95 -14.01 -7.24 -1.05
N ARG A 96 -13.19 -7.66 -0.07
CA ARG A 96 -13.50 -7.43 1.33
C ARG A 96 -13.50 -5.95 1.69
N VAL A 97 -12.48 -5.22 1.27
CA VAL A 97 -12.39 -3.77 1.51
C VAL A 97 -13.57 -3.05 0.87
N ASP A 98 -13.94 -3.42 -0.36
CA ASP A 98 -15.10 -2.85 -1.04
C ASP A 98 -16.39 -3.08 -0.26
N GLN A 99 -16.62 -4.30 0.24
CA GLN A 99 -17.80 -4.63 1.05
C GLN A 99 -17.81 -3.89 2.40
N GLU A 100 -16.68 -3.83 3.08
CA GLU A 100 -16.54 -3.11 4.36
C GLU A 100 -16.83 -1.62 4.19
N PHE A 101 -16.25 -0.99 3.16
CA PHE A 101 -16.47 0.42 2.88
C PHE A 101 -17.90 0.72 2.43
N ALA A 102 -18.51 -0.13 1.60
CA ALA A 102 -19.92 -0.03 1.22
C ALA A 102 -20.86 -0.12 2.44
N SER A 103 -20.48 -0.92 3.44
CA SER A 103 -21.22 -1.09 4.70
C SER A 103 -20.82 -0.07 5.78
N SER A 104 -20.05 0.95 5.45
CA SER A 104 -19.51 1.95 6.40
C SER A 104 -18.62 1.35 7.51
N ILE A 105 -18.09 0.14 7.31
CA ILE A 105 -17.14 -0.50 8.20
C ILE A 105 -15.73 0.01 7.86
N ARG A 106 -14.95 0.29 8.89
CA ARG A 106 -13.57 0.78 8.80
C ARG A 106 -12.69 -0.06 9.73
N ALA A 107 -12.60 -1.37 9.42
CA ALA A 107 -11.91 -2.32 10.27
C ALA A 107 -10.39 -2.29 10.07
N VAL A 108 -9.92 -2.05 8.86
CA VAL A 108 -8.50 -2.11 8.49
C VAL A 108 -7.80 -0.77 8.68
N ASP A 109 -6.58 -0.81 9.22
CA ASP A 109 -5.71 0.37 9.37
C ASP A 109 -4.70 0.46 8.21
N VAL A 110 -4.12 -0.68 7.81
CA VAL A 110 -3.09 -0.75 6.76
C VAL A 110 -3.39 -1.90 5.81
N ILE A 111 -3.22 -1.66 4.51
CA ILE A 111 -3.41 -2.68 3.49
C ILE A 111 -2.10 -2.89 2.72
N ASN A 112 -1.71 -4.14 2.54
CA ASN A 112 -0.67 -4.56 1.62
C ASN A 112 -1.26 -5.51 0.57
N SER A 113 -1.26 -5.11 -0.69
CA SER A 113 -1.72 -5.90 -1.82
C SER A 113 -0.62 -6.03 -2.87
N SER A 114 -0.61 -7.13 -3.59
CA SER A 114 0.31 -7.36 -4.72
C SER A 114 -0.17 -6.73 -6.03
N ASP A 115 -1.37 -6.13 -6.05
CA ASP A 115 -1.93 -5.49 -7.24
C ASP A 115 -2.08 -3.98 -7.04
N ALA A 116 -1.34 -3.21 -7.84
CA ALA A 116 -1.37 -1.76 -7.79
C ALA A 116 -2.72 -1.17 -8.24
N SER A 117 -3.49 -1.89 -9.08
CA SER A 117 -4.80 -1.42 -9.57
C SER A 117 -5.82 -1.27 -8.44
N HIS A 118 -5.70 -2.08 -7.38
CA HIS A 118 -6.52 -1.97 -6.19
C HIS A 118 -6.34 -0.62 -5.50
N PHE A 119 -5.09 -0.19 -5.32
CA PHE A 119 -4.77 1.11 -4.70
C PHE A 119 -5.26 2.28 -5.56
N ILE A 120 -5.16 2.18 -6.88
CA ILE A 120 -5.68 3.18 -7.82
C ILE A 120 -7.21 3.32 -7.64
N THR A 121 -7.90 2.19 -7.52
CA THR A 121 -9.37 2.16 -7.32
C THR A 121 -9.74 2.75 -5.96
N TRP A 122 -9.09 2.32 -4.88
CA TRP A 122 -9.37 2.84 -3.54
C TRP A 122 -9.04 4.32 -3.40
N LYS A 123 -7.97 4.79 -4.05
CA LYS A 123 -7.64 6.21 -4.14
C LYS A 123 -8.74 6.99 -4.85
N LYS A 124 -9.21 6.51 -6.01
CA LYS A 124 -10.31 7.13 -6.77
C LYS A 124 -11.60 7.21 -5.96
N ASN A 125 -11.86 6.23 -5.12
CA ASN A 125 -13.03 6.18 -4.26
C ASN A 125 -12.87 7.02 -2.97
N GLY A 126 -11.71 7.62 -2.73
CA GLY A 126 -11.43 8.40 -1.52
C GLY A 126 -11.32 7.55 -0.25
N TRP A 127 -10.91 6.28 -0.38
CA TRP A 127 -10.81 5.34 0.74
C TRP A 127 -9.43 5.30 1.38
N LEU A 128 -8.42 5.85 0.72
CA LEU A 128 -7.08 5.98 1.25
C LEU A 128 -6.88 7.35 1.92
N ALA A 129 -6.11 7.36 2.99
CA ALA A 129 -5.66 8.59 3.63
C ALA A 129 -4.24 8.92 3.16
N PRO A 130 -3.94 10.18 2.77
CA PRO A 130 -2.60 10.58 2.42
C PRO A 130 -1.71 10.56 3.67
N PHE A 131 -0.61 9.84 3.58
CA PHE A 131 0.38 9.78 4.64
C PHE A 131 1.76 9.46 4.07
N VAL A 132 2.72 10.32 4.33
CA VAL A 132 4.13 10.12 3.98
C VAL A 132 4.94 10.28 5.25
N SER A 133 5.59 9.19 5.72
CA SER A 133 6.56 9.32 6.80
C SER A 133 7.91 9.82 6.30
N ASP A 134 8.72 10.38 7.19
CA ASP A 134 10.10 10.77 6.87
C ASP A 134 10.89 9.61 6.27
N ASP A 135 10.72 8.40 6.78
CA ASP A 135 11.37 7.18 6.26
C ASP A 135 10.98 6.91 4.80
N ILE A 136 9.69 7.06 4.45
CA ILE A 136 9.22 6.91 3.05
C ILE A 136 9.80 8.03 2.18
N ALA A 137 9.79 9.27 2.67
CA ALA A 137 10.29 10.41 1.92
C ALA A 137 11.79 10.30 1.60
N GLN A 138 12.58 9.78 2.53
CA GLN A 138 14.03 9.71 2.43
C GLN A 138 14.53 8.45 1.68
N HIS A 139 13.86 7.31 1.84
CA HIS A 139 14.38 6.01 1.40
C HIS A 139 13.66 5.41 0.19
N PHE A 140 12.45 5.85 -0.12
CA PHE A 140 11.71 5.35 -1.28
C PHE A 140 11.93 6.26 -2.49
N LEU A 141 12.32 5.69 -3.62
CA LEU A 141 12.43 6.43 -4.86
C LEU A 141 11.07 7.01 -5.28
N PRO A 142 11.04 8.18 -5.95
CA PRO A 142 9.79 8.82 -6.38
C PRO A 142 8.88 7.91 -7.21
N GLU A 143 9.45 7.06 -8.07
CA GLU A 143 8.72 6.11 -8.91
C GLU A 143 8.03 4.99 -8.14
N TYR A 144 8.39 4.78 -6.87
CA TYR A 144 7.78 3.78 -5.98
C TYR A 144 6.81 4.39 -4.98
N ARG A 145 6.45 5.65 -5.16
CA ARG A 145 5.49 6.36 -4.32
C ARG A 145 4.36 6.94 -5.18
N ASP A 146 3.15 6.86 -4.66
CA ASP A 146 2.06 7.61 -5.24
C ASP A 146 2.31 9.12 -5.14
N PRO A 147 2.13 9.90 -6.21
CA PRO A 147 2.39 11.34 -6.20
C PRO A 147 1.59 12.13 -5.15
N ASP A 148 0.43 11.62 -4.73
CA ASP A 148 -0.43 12.25 -3.74
C ASP A 148 -0.23 11.65 -2.32
N GLY A 149 0.77 10.75 -2.15
CA GLY A 149 1.12 10.16 -0.87
C GLY A 149 0.11 9.15 -0.31
N MET A 150 -0.73 8.55 -1.14
CA MET A 150 -1.77 7.62 -0.71
C MET A 150 -1.26 6.20 -0.49
N PHE A 151 -0.17 5.81 -1.17
CA PHE A 151 0.46 4.50 -1.04
C PHE A 151 1.91 4.52 -1.50
N ALA A 152 2.67 3.50 -1.10
CA ALA A 152 4.05 3.30 -1.54
C ALA A 152 4.31 1.82 -1.84
N THR A 153 5.19 1.55 -2.80
CA THR A 153 5.57 0.21 -3.21
C THR A 153 6.61 -0.35 -2.26
N THR A 154 6.24 -1.34 -1.47
CA THR A 154 7.15 -2.01 -0.52
C THR A 154 7.86 -3.21 -1.13
N ARG A 155 7.38 -3.71 -2.28
CA ARG A 155 7.90 -4.92 -2.91
C ARG A 155 7.62 -4.90 -4.41
N ILE A 156 8.61 -5.34 -5.19
CA ILE A 156 8.50 -5.51 -6.64
C ILE A 156 8.60 -7.01 -6.95
N TRP A 157 7.72 -7.47 -7.81
CA TRP A 157 7.76 -8.82 -8.36
C TRP A 157 8.30 -8.77 -9.78
N LEU A 158 9.29 -9.61 -10.06
CA LEU A 158 9.78 -9.81 -11.40
C LEU A 158 9.17 -11.10 -11.96
N SER A 159 8.43 -10.98 -13.05
CA SER A 159 7.95 -12.13 -13.81
C SER A 159 9.01 -12.48 -14.84
N SER A 160 9.70 -13.60 -14.64
CA SER A 160 10.74 -14.08 -15.55
C SER A 160 10.30 -15.36 -16.24
N ILE A 161 10.86 -15.58 -17.45
CA ILE A 161 10.71 -16.83 -18.16
C ILE A 161 11.74 -17.80 -17.61
N ALA A 162 11.28 -18.94 -17.11
CA ALA A 162 12.13 -20.06 -16.72
C ALA A 162 11.91 -21.23 -17.68
N TYR A 163 12.94 -22.01 -17.95
CA TYR A 163 12.84 -23.20 -18.78
C TYR A 163 13.64 -24.36 -18.18
N ASN A 164 13.21 -25.58 -18.50
CA ASN A 164 13.91 -26.79 -18.07
C ASN A 164 15.13 -27.03 -18.99
N THR A 165 16.31 -26.88 -18.44
CA THR A 165 17.60 -27.03 -19.17
C THR A 165 17.88 -28.44 -19.69
N ASN A 166 17.17 -29.45 -19.17
CA ASN A 166 17.26 -30.83 -19.68
C ASN A 166 16.38 -31.04 -20.93
N LEU A 167 15.40 -30.18 -21.18
CA LEU A 167 14.45 -30.31 -22.29
C LEU A 167 14.67 -29.24 -23.37
N VAL A 168 15.18 -28.08 -23.00
CA VAL A 168 15.38 -26.95 -23.90
C VAL A 168 16.84 -26.50 -23.81
N LYS A 169 17.52 -26.52 -24.95
CA LYS A 169 18.89 -26.01 -25.03
C LYS A 169 18.89 -24.48 -24.85
N PRO A 170 19.95 -23.90 -24.25
CA PRO A 170 20.02 -22.43 -24.05
C PRO A 170 19.88 -21.63 -25.36
N ALA A 171 20.34 -22.15 -26.47
CA ALA A 171 20.22 -21.50 -27.78
C ALA A 171 18.78 -21.42 -28.29
N ASP A 172 17.92 -22.38 -27.89
CA ASP A 172 16.53 -22.50 -28.32
C ASP A 172 15.55 -21.91 -27.30
N ALA A 173 16.06 -21.46 -26.15
CA ALA A 173 15.26 -20.91 -25.08
C ALA A 173 14.61 -19.57 -25.48
N PRO A 174 13.37 -19.29 -25.05
CA PRO A 174 12.71 -18.02 -25.31
C PRO A 174 13.44 -16.89 -24.58
N LYS A 175 13.70 -15.79 -25.28
CA LYS A 175 14.42 -14.61 -24.76
C LYS A 175 13.46 -13.49 -24.39
N SER A 176 12.21 -13.56 -24.86
CA SER A 176 11.16 -12.57 -24.60
C SER A 176 9.81 -13.26 -24.44
N PHE A 177 8.84 -12.54 -23.85
CA PHE A 177 7.46 -13.02 -23.80
C PHE A 177 6.85 -13.19 -25.19
N ALA A 178 7.28 -12.40 -26.18
CA ALA A 178 6.85 -12.56 -27.57
C ALA A 178 7.25 -13.90 -28.18
N ASP A 179 8.43 -14.43 -27.81
CA ASP A 179 8.90 -15.72 -28.31
C ASP A 179 8.03 -16.88 -27.82
N LEU A 180 7.28 -16.70 -26.74
CA LEU A 180 6.34 -17.71 -26.24
C LEU A 180 5.09 -17.88 -27.12
N LEU A 181 4.86 -16.97 -28.07
CA LEU A 181 3.78 -17.08 -29.07
C LEU A 181 4.15 -18.05 -30.21
N ASP A 182 5.40 -18.47 -30.30
CA ASP A 182 5.82 -19.47 -31.28
C ASP A 182 5.05 -20.79 -31.06
N PRO A 183 4.40 -21.34 -32.08
CA PRO A 183 3.64 -22.61 -32.01
C PRO A 183 4.42 -23.77 -31.40
N LYS A 184 5.76 -23.77 -31.47
CA LYS A 184 6.62 -24.81 -30.85
C LYS A 184 6.41 -24.93 -29.34
N TRP A 185 5.88 -23.89 -28.67
CA TRP A 185 5.63 -23.88 -27.24
C TRP A 185 4.20 -24.32 -26.86
N THR A 186 3.34 -24.56 -27.82
CA THR A 186 1.94 -24.99 -27.58
C THR A 186 1.92 -26.26 -26.73
N GLY A 187 1.19 -26.24 -25.61
CA GLY A 187 1.07 -27.36 -24.68
C GLY A 187 2.33 -27.64 -23.84
N LYS A 188 3.38 -26.80 -23.94
CA LYS A 188 4.65 -26.97 -23.22
C LYS A 188 4.90 -25.89 -22.16
N MET A 189 3.96 -24.98 -21.98
CA MET A 189 4.08 -23.89 -21.02
C MET A 189 3.23 -24.17 -19.77
N VAL A 190 3.74 -23.75 -18.63
CA VAL A 190 3.02 -23.72 -17.36
C VAL A 190 3.15 -22.35 -16.74
N LYS A 191 2.07 -21.86 -16.16
CA LYS A 191 2.03 -20.61 -15.40
C LYS A 191 1.40 -20.90 -14.04
N GLY A 192 1.95 -20.31 -12.99
CA GLY A 192 1.27 -20.28 -11.69
C GLY A 192 -0.11 -19.63 -11.80
N HIS A 193 -1.06 -20.09 -11.00
CA HIS A 193 -2.36 -19.41 -10.88
C HIS A 193 -2.12 -18.03 -10.25
N PRO A 194 -2.73 -16.94 -10.77
CA PRO A 194 -2.61 -15.62 -10.19
C PRO A 194 -3.24 -15.53 -8.79
#